data_063dd9bba00388bb15bbc392d6fe54e2
#
_entry.id   063dd9bba00388bb15bbc392d6fe54e2
#
_cell.length_a   1.000
_cell.length_b   1.000
_cell.length_c   1.000
_cell.angle_alpha   90.00
_cell.angle_beta   90.00
_cell.angle_gamma   90.00
#
_symmetry.space_group_name_H-M   'P 1'
#
loop_
_entity.id
_entity.type
_entity.pdbx_description
1 polymer ?
#
loop_
_entity_poly.entity_id
_entity_poly.type
_entity_poly.pdbx_seq_one_letter_code
_entity_poly.pdbx_strand_id
1 'polypeptide(L)'
;CYVLIETAKQIADTSNDLYFVFTVQEEVGLRGARTAAYGVNPDMAVAVDVTDTGDTPECERMAVKMGKGAAVKIKDSSVLCHSEVRTLMIETAKENHIPYQLEIMNCGGTDAGAIHTTREGIPTGGLSIPTRYIHSPSETADMGDIKACIDLLVKISEKAL
;
A
#
# COMPACT_ATOMS: atom_id res chain seq x y z
N CYS A 1 -6.21 0.40 -8.33
CA CYS A 1 -6.43 1.49 -9.31
C CYS A 1 -7.26 2.65 -8.75
N TYR A 2 -8.47 2.40 -8.21
CA TYR A 2 -9.38 3.47 -7.74
C TYR A 2 -8.69 4.41 -6.74
N VAL A 3 -8.02 3.87 -5.72
CA VAL A 3 -7.29 4.66 -4.71
C VAL A 3 -6.27 5.60 -5.37
N LEU A 4 -5.45 5.11 -6.29
CA LEU A 4 -4.44 5.94 -6.96
C LEU A 4 -5.06 7.04 -7.82
N ILE A 5 -6.16 6.75 -8.52
CA ILE A 5 -6.89 7.75 -9.34
C ILE A 5 -7.48 8.85 -8.46
N GLU A 6 -8.14 8.48 -7.37
CA GLU A 6 -8.74 9.46 -6.45
C GLU A 6 -7.68 10.25 -5.68
N THR A 7 -6.54 9.64 -5.35
CA THR A 7 -5.38 10.36 -4.77
C THR A 7 -4.87 11.42 -5.75
N ALA A 8 -4.62 11.03 -7.01
CA ALA A 8 -4.11 11.96 -8.03
C ALA A 8 -5.03 13.17 -8.28
N LYS A 9 -6.34 12.99 -8.15
CA LYS A 9 -7.34 14.07 -8.28
C LYS A 9 -7.35 15.03 -7.10
N GLN A 10 -6.92 14.61 -5.92
CA GLN A 10 -7.06 15.36 -4.68
C GLN A 10 -5.78 16.05 -4.22
N ILE A 11 -4.62 15.71 -4.78
CA ILE A 11 -3.37 16.42 -4.49
C ILE A 11 -3.48 17.85 -4.98
N ALA A 12 -3.35 18.80 -4.05
CA ALA A 12 -3.48 20.24 -4.34
C ALA A 12 -2.15 20.87 -4.73
N ASP A 13 -1.08 20.53 -4.01
CA ASP A 13 0.27 21.05 -4.24
C ASP A 13 1.30 20.04 -3.74
N THR A 14 2.44 19.96 -4.44
CA THR A 14 3.54 19.08 -4.05
C THR A 14 4.86 19.58 -4.64
N SER A 15 5.94 19.44 -3.89
CA SER A 15 7.31 19.68 -4.37
C SER A 15 7.97 18.43 -4.96
N ASN A 16 7.29 17.29 -4.92
CA ASN A 16 7.82 16.01 -5.36
C ASN A 16 7.39 15.69 -6.79
N ASP A 17 8.23 14.98 -7.53
CA ASP A 17 7.84 14.32 -8.78
C ASP A 17 7.07 13.04 -8.46
N LEU A 18 5.78 13.00 -8.74
CA LEU A 18 4.90 11.88 -8.43
C LEU A 18 4.62 11.01 -9.65
N TYR A 19 4.85 9.72 -9.51
CA TYR A 19 4.60 8.71 -10.54
C TYR A 19 3.48 7.77 -10.08
N PHE A 20 2.32 7.83 -10.74
CA PHE A 20 1.21 6.91 -10.52
C PHE A 20 1.31 5.76 -11.53
N VAL A 21 1.74 4.61 -11.06
CA VAL A 21 2.02 3.44 -11.91
C VAL A 21 0.92 2.40 -11.74
N PHE A 22 0.26 2.04 -12.84
CA PHE A 22 -0.72 0.96 -12.88
C PHE A 22 -0.03 -0.28 -13.49
N THR A 23 0.41 -1.15 -12.62
CA THR A 23 1.19 -2.33 -12.99
C THR A 23 0.34 -3.40 -13.66
N VAL A 24 0.98 -4.24 -14.45
CA VAL A 24 0.38 -5.41 -15.08
C VAL A 24 1.03 -6.68 -14.56
N GLN A 25 0.27 -7.78 -14.57
CA GLN A 25 0.78 -9.12 -14.23
C GLN A 25 1.38 -9.20 -12.80
N GLU A 26 0.72 -8.57 -11.82
CA GLU A 26 1.09 -8.69 -10.42
C GLU A 26 0.92 -10.15 -9.96
N GLU A 27 -0.24 -10.76 -10.18
CA GLU A 27 -0.66 -12.09 -9.76
C GLU A 27 0.19 -13.25 -10.34
N VAL A 28 1.02 -12.96 -11.34
CA VAL A 28 1.87 -13.96 -12.02
C VAL A 28 3.36 -13.66 -11.87
N GLY A 29 3.73 -12.87 -10.87
CA GLY A 29 5.13 -12.66 -10.49
C GLY A 29 5.60 -11.21 -10.53
N LEU A 30 4.75 -10.22 -10.21
CA LEU A 30 5.08 -8.80 -9.99
C LEU A 30 5.81 -8.18 -11.19
N ARG A 31 5.46 -8.61 -12.42
CA ARG A 31 6.28 -8.34 -13.62
C ARG A 31 6.27 -6.87 -14.00
N GLY A 32 5.10 -6.25 -13.99
CA GLY A 32 4.94 -4.83 -14.30
C GLY A 32 5.65 -3.92 -13.32
N ALA A 33 5.56 -4.22 -12.03
CA ALA A 33 6.22 -3.45 -10.98
C ALA A 33 7.74 -3.46 -11.12
N ARG A 34 8.33 -4.62 -11.41
CA ARG A 34 9.78 -4.76 -11.62
C ARG A 34 10.28 -3.87 -12.76
N THR A 35 9.59 -3.89 -13.89
CA THR A 35 10.01 -3.11 -15.08
C THR A 35 9.74 -1.62 -14.90
N ALA A 36 8.62 -1.26 -14.29
CA ALA A 36 8.26 0.13 -14.01
C ALA A 36 9.24 0.78 -13.00
N ALA A 37 9.50 0.10 -11.88
CA ALA A 37 10.44 0.59 -10.89
C ALA A 37 11.85 0.76 -11.46
N TYR A 38 12.29 -0.15 -12.34
CA TYR A 38 13.58 -0.02 -13.01
C TYR A 38 13.63 1.22 -13.93
N GLY A 39 12.55 1.49 -14.67
CA GLY A 39 12.48 2.62 -15.60
C GLY A 39 12.35 3.97 -14.91
N VAL A 40 11.48 4.07 -13.90
CA VAL A 40 11.25 5.30 -13.12
C VAL A 40 12.43 5.59 -12.20
N ASN A 41 12.99 4.58 -11.54
CA ASN A 41 14.06 4.70 -10.55
C ASN A 41 13.75 5.74 -9.46
N PRO A 42 12.65 5.58 -8.71
CA PRO A 42 12.24 6.56 -7.71
C PRO A 42 13.12 6.51 -6.46
N ASP A 43 13.19 7.62 -5.72
CA ASP A 43 13.87 7.68 -4.42
C ASP A 43 13.10 6.91 -3.33
N MET A 44 11.78 6.78 -3.50
CA MET A 44 10.91 6.03 -2.60
C MET A 44 9.69 5.49 -3.37
N ALA A 45 9.14 4.38 -2.90
CA ALA A 45 7.92 3.82 -3.47
C ALA A 45 6.93 3.34 -2.39
N VAL A 46 5.64 3.38 -2.74
CA VAL A 46 4.56 2.77 -1.97
C VAL A 46 3.73 1.89 -2.90
N ALA A 47 3.73 0.59 -2.65
CA ALA A 47 2.83 -0.33 -3.34
C ALA A 47 1.44 -0.25 -2.69
N VAL A 48 0.40 -0.10 -3.51
CA VAL A 48 -1.00 -0.02 -3.05
C VAL A 48 -1.74 -1.24 -3.53
N ASP A 49 -2.22 -2.03 -2.59
CA ASP A 49 -2.86 -3.32 -2.87
C ASP A 49 -4.04 -3.57 -1.93
N VAL A 50 -4.64 -4.73 -2.01
CA VAL A 50 -5.58 -5.27 -1.01
C VAL A 50 -4.85 -6.18 -0.03
N THR A 51 -5.47 -6.49 1.10
CA THR A 51 -4.96 -7.48 2.06
C THR A 51 -6.10 -8.22 2.72
N ASP A 52 -5.87 -9.46 3.09
CA ASP A 52 -6.80 -10.24 3.88
C ASP A 52 -7.13 -9.61 5.23
N THR A 53 -8.20 -10.06 5.84
CA THR A 53 -8.62 -9.65 7.18
C THR A 53 -8.69 -10.85 8.13
N GLY A 54 -8.36 -10.63 9.39
CA GLY A 54 -8.48 -11.62 10.46
C GLY A 54 -9.85 -11.63 11.15
N ASP A 55 -10.91 -11.21 10.47
CA ASP A 55 -12.25 -11.01 11.07
C ASP A 55 -13.39 -11.76 10.38
N THR A 56 -13.06 -12.80 9.60
CA THR A 56 -14.02 -13.72 9.01
C THR A 56 -13.95 -15.10 9.70
N PRO A 57 -15.01 -15.92 9.65
CA PRO A 57 -14.95 -17.28 10.16
C PRO A 57 -13.83 -18.10 9.50
N GLU A 58 -13.08 -18.86 10.31
CA GLU A 58 -12.00 -19.75 9.85
C GLU A 58 -10.85 -19.07 9.08
N CYS A 59 -10.73 -17.73 9.13
CA CYS A 59 -9.63 -17.01 8.53
C CYS A 59 -8.29 -17.27 9.25
N GLU A 60 -7.20 -17.00 8.57
CA GLU A 60 -5.88 -16.94 9.22
C GLU A 60 -5.85 -15.86 10.30
N ARG A 61 -5.07 -16.10 11.34
CA ARG A 61 -4.91 -15.12 12.43
C ARG A 61 -4.06 -13.96 11.95
N MET A 62 -4.68 -12.80 11.79
CA MET A 62 -3.99 -11.54 11.54
C MET A 62 -4.67 -10.38 12.27
N ALA A 63 -3.93 -9.29 12.44
CA ALA A 63 -4.43 -8.13 13.18
C ALA A 63 -5.40 -7.26 12.36
N VAL A 64 -5.27 -7.28 11.04
CA VAL A 64 -6.05 -6.45 10.12
C VAL A 64 -7.53 -6.84 10.17
N LYS A 65 -8.39 -5.81 10.25
CA LYS A 65 -9.84 -5.95 10.24
C LYS A 65 -10.46 -4.93 9.29
N MET A 66 -11.51 -5.32 8.59
CA MET A 66 -12.29 -4.40 7.78
C MET A 66 -12.97 -3.33 8.63
N GLY A 67 -13.03 -2.09 8.15
CA GLY A 67 -13.62 -0.94 8.86
C GLY A 67 -12.72 -0.35 9.96
N LYS A 68 -11.41 -0.61 9.94
CA LYS A 68 -10.44 -0.09 10.92
C LYS A 68 -9.38 0.83 10.31
N GLY A 69 -9.59 1.26 9.09
CA GLY A 69 -8.70 2.18 8.38
C GLY A 69 -7.67 1.49 7.51
N ALA A 70 -6.84 2.31 6.90
CA ALA A 70 -5.77 1.88 5.99
C ALA A 70 -4.79 0.93 6.66
N ALA A 71 -4.41 -0.16 6.01
CA ALA A 71 -3.44 -1.11 6.54
C ALA A 71 -2.03 -0.73 6.07
N VAL A 72 -1.21 -0.22 7.00
CA VAL A 72 0.21 0.08 6.76
C VAL A 72 1.01 -1.20 6.92
N LYS A 73 1.59 -1.67 5.83
CA LYS A 73 2.33 -2.93 5.79
C LYS A 73 3.67 -2.83 6.53
N ILE A 74 3.88 -3.74 7.46
CA ILE A 74 5.17 -3.95 8.13
C ILE A 74 6.00 -4.94 7.33
N LYS A 75 5.38 -6.10 7.01
CA LYS A 75 6.01 -7.17 6.23
C LYS A 75 4.98 -8.11 5.63
N ASP A 76 5.39 -8.76 4.55
CA ASP A 76 4.81 -10.01 4.06
C ASP A 76 5.93 -11.04 3.77
N SER A 77 5.67 -12.07 2.97
CA SER A 77 6.70 -13.07 2.63
C SER A 77 7.72 -12.55 1.61
N SER A 78 7.43 -11.45 0.91
CA SER A 78 8.25 -10.89 -0.17
C SER A 78 9.02 -9.63 0.23
N VAL A 79 8.57 -8.91 1.25
CA VAL A 79 9.16 -7.62 1.66
C VAL A 79 9.09 -7.40 3.18
N LEU A 80 10.15 -6.86 3.73
CA LEU A 80 10.15 -6.11 4.97
C LEU A 80 10.18 -4.63 4.60
N CYS A 81 9.09 -3.91 4.81
CA CYS A 81 8.95 -2.52 4.40
C CYS A 81 10.02 -1.63 5.06
N HIS A 82 10.57 -0.71 4.27
CA HIS A 82 11.62 0.19 4.74
C HIS A 82 11.16 1.01 5.94
N SER A 83 12.00 1.10 6.96
CA SER A 83 11.63 1.70 8.26
C SER A 83 11.20 3.15 8.14
N GLU A 84 11.90 3.94 7.33
CA GLU A 84 11.59 5.36 7.13
C GLU A 84 10.27 5.56 6.39
N VAL A 85 10.01 4.78 5.32
CA VAL A 85 8.75 4.84 4.57
C VAL A 85 7.57 4.46 5.45
N ARG A 86 7.73 3.37 6.22
CA ARG A 86 6.71 2.95 7.19
C ARG A 86 6.45 4.00 8.27
N THR A 87 7.51 4.59 8.83
CA THR A 87 7.39 5.65 9.83
C THR A 87 6.71 6.88 9.25
N LEU A 88 7.08 7.31 8.04
CA LEU A 88 6.42 8.39 7.33
C LEU A 88 4.91 8.15 7.22
N MET A 89 4.50 6.96 6.79
CA MET A 89 3.08 6.61 6.66
C MET A 89 2.34 6.66 8.00
N ILE A 90 2.93 6.09 9.05
CA ILE A 90 2.33 6.03 10.39
C ILE A 90 2.20 7.44 11.00
N GLU A 91 3.27 8.22 10.96
CA GLU A 91 3.26 9.58 11.53
C GLU A 91 2.31 10.50 10.74
N THR A 92 2.28 10.38 9.40
CA THR A 92 1.33 11.13 8.57
C THR A 92 -0.12 10.77 8.92
N ALA A 93 -0.42 9.50 9.13
CA ALA A 93 -1.76 9.07 9.55
C ALA A 93 -2.13 9.66 10.92
N LYS A 94 -1.23 9.64 11.89
CA LYS A 94 -1.44 10.22 13.24
C LYS A 94 -1.66 11.73 13.19
N GLU A 95 -0.79 12.46 12.50
CA GLU A 95 -0.84 13.92 12.38
C GLU A 95 -2.16 14.40 11.76
N ASN A 96 -2.71 13.63 10.83
CA ASN A 96 -3.94 13.98 10.10
C ASN A 96 -5.18 13.24 10.63
N HIS A 97 -5.07 12.53 11.75
CA HIS A 97 -6.17 11.76 12.35
C HIS A 97 -6.82 10.75 11.38
N ILE A 98 -6.02 10.19 10.47
CA ILE A 98 -6.47 9.19 9.51
C ILE A 98 -6.48 7.82 10.20
N PRO A 99 -7.61 7.08 10.18
CA PRO A 99 -7.67 5.74 10.73
C PRO A 99 -6.67 4.81 10.01
N TYR A 100 -5.85 4.11 10.78
CA TYR A 100 -4.88 3.15 10.24
C TYR A 100 -4.69 1.96 11.17
N GLN A 101 -4.17 0.90 10.61
CA GLN A 101 -3.78 -0.30 11.35
C GLN A 101 -2.46 -0.86 10.78
N LEU A 102 -1.80 -1.75 11.52
CA LEU A 102 -0.54 -2.34 11.11
C LEU A 102 -0.78 -3.72 10.51
N GLU A 103 -0.15 -3.99 9.38
CA GLU A 103 -0.30 -5.25 8.65
C GLU A 103 0.97 -6.09 8.72
N ILE A 104 0.81 -7.33 9.17
CA ILE A 104 1.81 -8.38 9.10
C ILE A 104 1.15 -9.60 8.46
N MET A 105 1.66 -10.03 7.32
CA MET A 105 1.26 -11.25 6.64
C MET A 105 2.41 -12.27 6.70
N ASN A 106 2.06 -13.53 6.90
CA ASN A 106 3.05 -14.62 6.89
C ASN A 106 3.18 -15.29 5.51
N CYS A 107 2.24 -15.05 4.63
CA CYS A 107 2.19 -15.56 3.26
C CYS A 107 1.84 -14.43 2.29
N GLY A 108 1.86 -14.71 0.99
CA GLY A 108 1.58 -13.72 -0.04
C GLY A 108 2.68 -12.70 -0.25
N GLY A 109 2.47 -11.81 -1.17
CA GLY A 109 3.38 -10.73 -1.51
C GLY A 109 2.61 -9.65 -2.26
N THR A 110 3.25 -8.56 -2.58
CA THR A 110 2.73 -7.45 -3.37
C THR A 110 3.83 -6.89 -4.26
N ASP A 111 3.50 -5.96 -5.12
CA ASP A 111 4.47 -5.25 -5.96
C ASP A 111 5.67 -4.68 -5.18
N ALA A 112 5.51 -4.39 -3.88
CA ALA A 112 6.61 -3.97 -3.00
C ALA A 112 7.79 -4.96 -3.02
N GLY A 113 7.50 -6.27 -3.12
CA GLY A 113 8.52 -7.32 -3.20
C GLY A 113 9.43 -7.23 -4.44
N ALA A 114 8.93 -6.72 -5.56
CA ALA A 114 9.72 -6.50 -6.77
C ALA A 114 10.40 -5.12 -6.76
N ILE A 115 9.72 -4.10 -6.24
CA ILE A 115 10.20 -2.72 -6.25
C ILE A 115 11.45 -2.59 -5.37
N HIS A 116 11.39 -3.08 -4.12
CA HIS A 116 12.47 -2.86 -3.14
C HIS A 116 13.81 -3.48 -3.53
N THR A 117 13.81 -4.49 -4.42
CA THR A 117 15.04 -5.15 -4.92
C THR A 117 15.50 -4.64 -6.27
N THR A 118 14.88 -3.58 -6.80
CA THR A 118 15.23 -3.02 -8.11
C THR A 118 16.47 -2.15 -7.99
N ARG A 119 17.40 -2.28 -8.96
CA ARG A 119 18.69 -1.58 -9.02
C ARG A 119 19.52 -1.76 -7.74
N GLU A 120 19.91 -0.66 -7.09
CA GLU A 120 20.65 -0.67 -5.82
C GLU A 120 19.73 -0.84 -4.60
N GLY A 121 18.43 -1.00 -4.84
CA GLY A 121 17.38 -1.05 -3.83
C GLY A 121 16.61 0.26 -3.74
N ILE A 122 15.29 0.17 -3.65
CA ILE A 122 14.39 1.33 -3.52
C ILE A 122 13.71 1.24 -2.14
N PRO A 123 13.81 2.27 -1.29
CA PRO A 123 13.04 2.34 -0.06
C PRO A 123 11.55 2.19 -0.35
N THR A 124 10.95 1.09 0.11
CA THR A 124 9.59 0.73 -0.31
C THR A 124 8.70 0.45 0.90
N GLY A 125 7.49 1.00 0.88
CA GLY A 125 6.39 0.71 1.78
C GLY A 125 5.26 -0.01 1.08
N GLY A 126 4.31 -0.50 1.87
CA GLY A 126 3.05 -1.06 1.41
C GLY A 126 1.87 -0.41 2.11
N LEU A 127 0.84 -0.10 1.36
CA LEU A 127 -0.44 0.39 1.86
C LEU A 127 -1.55 -0.49 1.32
N SER A 128 -2.25 -1.17 2.22
CA SER A 128 -3.24 -2.15 1.82
C SER A 128 -4.66 -1.75 2.23
N ILE A 129 -5.62 -2.10 1.40
CA ILE A 129 -7.05 -1.95 1.65
C ILE A 129 -7.53 -3.26 2.29
N PRO A 130 -8.01 -3.25 3.54
CA PRO A 130 -8.58 -4.44 4.17
C PRO A 130 -9.75 -4.99 3.36
N THR A 131 -9.65 -6.24 2.92
CA THR A 131 -10.63 -6.85 2.03
C THR A 131 -10.95 -8.27 2.52
N ARG A 132 -12.23 -8.57 2.69
CA ARG A 132 -12.70 -9.94 2.98
C ARG A 132 -12.86 -10.73 1.70
N TYR A 133 -12.63 -12.04 1.79
CA TYR A 133 -12.83 -12.99 0.70
C TYR A 133 -12.01 -12.66 -0.55
N ILE A 134 -10.77 -12.21 -0.34
CA ILE A 134 -9.82 -11.86 -1.40
C ILE A 134 -9.66 -13.03 -2.40
N HIS A 135 -9.42 -12.73 -3.67
CA HIS A 135 -9.36 -13.69 -4.79
C HIS A 135 -10.64 -14.51 -4.98
N SER A 136 -11.79 -13.95 -4.59
CA SER A 136 -13.09 -14.59 -4.80
C SER A 136 -14.07 -13.64 -5.50
N PRO A 137 -15.18 -14.15 -6.07
CA PRO A 137 -16.20 -13.27 -6.66
C PRO A 137 -16.97 -12.42 -5.63
N SER A 138 -16.75 -12.64 -4.35
CA SER A 138 -17.47 -11.98 -3.24
C SER A 138 -16.58 -11.04 -2.44
N GLU A 139 -15.49 -10.56 -3.02
CA GLU A 139 -14.60 -9.58 -2.37
C GLU A 139 -15.38 -8.39 -1.82
N THR A 140 -15.06 -8.03 -0.59
CA THR A 140 -15.77 -6.97 0.11
C THR A 140 -14.78 -6.08 0.85
N ALA A 141 -14.84 -4.76 0.60
CA ALA A 141 -14.05 -3.75 1.29
C ALA A 141 -14.95 -2.67 1.90
N ASP A 142 -14.48 -2.01 2.94
CA ASP A 142 -15.15 -0.88 3.57
C ASP A 142 -14.76 0.43 2.87
N MET A 143 -15.73 1.28 2.54
CA MET A 143 -15.48 2.56 1.88
C MET A 143 -14.70 3.54 2.76
N GLY A 144 -14.80 3.42 4.09
CA GLY A 144 -14.00 4.20 5.04
C GLY A 144 -12.53 3.80 5.00
N ASP A 145 -12.22 2.50 4.84
CA ASP A 145 -10.84 2.02 4.70
C ASP A 145 -10.24 2.50 3.36
N ILE A 146 -11.02 2.43 2.28
CA ILE A 146 -10.61 2.96 0.97
C ILE A 146 -10.32 4.46 1.07
N LYS A 147 -11.22 5.21 1.72
CA LYS A 147 -11.01 6.65 1.92
C LYS A 147 -9.78 6.93 2.76
N ALA A 148 -9.54 6.16 3.82
CA ALA A 148 -8.34 6.31 4.65
C ALA A 148 -7.05 6.09 3.85
N CYS A 149 -7.03 5.12 2.92
CA CYS A 149 -5.90 4.91 2.03
C CYS A 149 -5.68 6.12 1.10
N ILE A 150 -6.76 6.68 0.53
CA ILE A 150 -6.67 7.88 -0.33
C ILE A 150 -6.14 9.07 0.47
N ASP A 151 -6.75 9.37 1.62
CA ASP A 151 -6.37 10.50 2.46
C ASP A 151 -4.90 10.41 2.90
N LEU A 152 -4.44 9.20 3.24
CA LEU A 152 -3.05 8.97 3.64
C LEU A 152 -2.08 9.22 2.48
N LEU A 153 -2.37 8.72 1.29
CA LEU A 153 -1.52 8.95 0.11
C LEU A 153 -1.49 10.42 -0.31
N VAL A 154 -2.63 11.12 -0.27
CA VAL A 154 -2.68 12.56 -0.53
C VAL A 154 -1.74 13.30 0.44
N LYS A 155 -1.85 13.02 1.75
CA LYS A 155 -1.04 13.69 2.76
C LYS A 155 0.45 13.36 2.68
N ILE A 156 0.81 12.15 2.29
CA ILE A 156 2.22 11.79 2.04
C ILE A 156 2.74 12.54 0.81
N SER A 157 1.95 12.59 -0.27
CA SER A 157 2.34 13.25 -1.52
C SER A 157 2.54 14.77 -1.38
N GLU A 158 1.84 15.41 -0.44
CA GLU A 158 1.94 16.84 -0.14
C GLU A 158 3.12 17.19 0.79
N LYS A 159 3.76 16.21 1.43
CA LYS A 159 4.98 16.44 2.25
C LYS A 159 6.19 16.62 1.33
N ALA A 160 7.08 17.53 1.70
CA ALA A 160 8.42 17.57 1.11
C ALA A 160 9.20 16.34 1.61
N LEU A 161 9.63 15.51 0.69
CA LEU A 161 10.33 14.25 0.94
C LEU A 161 11.80 14.37 0.53
#